data_1e84b589fcfb77e7aba04bbb96c632a0
#
_entry.id   1e84b589fcfb77e7aba04bbb96c632a0
#
_cell.length_a   1.000
_cell.length_b   1.000
_cell.length_c   1.000
_cell.angle_alpha   90.00
_cell.angle_beta   90.00
_cell.angle_gamma   90.00
#
_symmetry.space_group_name_H-M   'P 1'
#
loop_
_entity.id
_entity.type
_entity.pdbx_description
1 polymer ?
#
loop_
_entity_poly.entity_id
_entity_poly.type
_entity_poly.pdbx_seq_one_letter_code
_entity_poly.pdbx_strand_id
1 'polypeptide(L)' 'MKYTIQNDILKEFGEIDIGELFIYGDIPFIKIPEVRSEYNNDIYNCVRLDEGGMYYYYSYEHVKQPKNYELQIEM' A
#
# COMPACT_ATOMS: atom_id res chain seq x y z
N MET A 1 -3.51 -2.22 14.73
CA MET A 1 -4.44 -2.19 13.59
C MET A 1 -4.65 -3.59 13.06
N LYS A 2 -5.88 -3.96 12.85
CA LYS A 2 -6.22 -5.23 12.21
C LYS A 2 -6.97 -4.97 10.92
N TYR A 3 -6.89 -5.89 10.00
CA TYR A 3 -7.66 -5.84 8.77
C TYR A 3 -8.13 -7.24 8.40
N THR A 4 -9.26 -7.31 7.71
CA THR A 4 -9.81 -8.55 7.20
C THR A 4 -9.80 -8.48 5.68
N ILE A 5 -9.26 -9.50 5.05
CA ILE A 5 -9.12 -9.57 3.60
C ILE A 5 -9.96 -10.74 3.09
N GLN A 6 -10.77 -10.46 2.08
CA GLN A 6 -11.57 -11.48 1.41
C GLN A 6 -11.38 -11.34 -0.09
N ASN A 7 -11.13 -12.47 -0.76
CA ASN A 7 -11.01 -12.52 -2.21
C ASN A 7 -9.89 -11.63 -2.76
N ASP A 8 -8.66 -11.90 -2.32
CA ASP A 8 -7.49 -11.17 -2.81
C ASP A 8 -7.35 -11.31 -4.32
N ILE A 9 -7.00 -10.22 -4.97
CA ILE A 9 -6.73 -10.18 -6.41
C ILE A 9 -5.27 -9.79 -6.58
N LEU A 10 -4.54 -10.57 -7.38
CA LEU A 10 -3.17 -10.23 -7.73
C LEU A 10 -3.18 -9.16 -8.81
N LYS A 11 -2.47 -8.07 -8.57
CA LYS A 11 -2.38 -6.94 -9.50
C LYS A 11 -0.96 -6.42 -9.54
N GLU A 12 -0.65 -5.64 -10.56
CA GLU A 12 0.57 -4.84 -10.56
C GLU A 12 0.32 -3.56 -9.77
N PHE A 13 1.36 -3.05 -9.11
CA PHE A 13 1.25 -1.83 -8.30
C PHE A 13 0.67 -0.67 -9.12
N GLY A 14 1.06 -0.56 -10.40
CA GLY A 14 0.56 0.50 -11.27
C GLY A 14 -0.94 0.45 -11.51
N GLU A 15 -1.58 -0.70 -11.27
CA GLU A 15 -3.03 -0.86 -11.44
C GLU A 15 -3.81 -0.46 -10.18
N ILE A 16 -3.14 -0.23 -9.07
CA ILE A 16 -3.77 0.21 -7.83
C ILE A 16 -4.03 1.71 -7.94
N ASP A 17 -5.23 2.14 -7.61
CA ASP A 17 -5.57 3.56 -7.61
C ASP A 17 -5.03 4.26 -6.37
N ILE A 18 -4.72 5.55 -6.51
CA ILE A 18 -4.28 6.36 -5.38
C ILE A 18 -5.37 6.37 -4.31
N GLY A 19 -4.96 6.14 -3.06
CA GLY A 19 -5.88 6.06 -1.93
C GLY A 19 -6.39 4.66 -1.64
N GLU A 20 -6.05 3.68 -2.49
CA GLU A 20 -6.50 2.31 -2.28
C GLU A 20 -5.50 1.47 -1.50
N LEU A 21 -6.05 0.52 -0.75
CA LEU A 21 -5.28 -0.44 0.03
C LEU A 21 -4.70 -1.51 -0.88
N PHE A 22 -3.47 -1.92 -0.62
CA PHE A 22 -2.89 -3.12 -1.22
C PHE A 22 -2.01 -3.83 -0.19
N ILE A 23 -1.70 -5.09 -0.47
CA ILE A 23 -0.93 -5.94 0.43
C ILE A 23 0.35 -6.37 -0.29
N TYR A 24 1.48 -6.19 0.35
CA TYR A 24 2.76 -6.66 -0.14
C TYR A 24 3.48 -7.35 1.01
N GLY A 25 3.83 -8.63 0.83
CA GLY A 25 4.49 -9.39 1.88
C GLY A 25 3.68 -9.49 3.17
N ASP A 26 2.35 -9.65 3.04
CA ASP A 26 1.40 -9.71 4.15
C ASP A 26 1.32 -8.43 4.98
N ILE A 27 1.80 -7.33 4.43
CA ILE A 27 1.78 -6.03 5.10
C ILE A 27 0.85 -5.08 4.33
N PRO A 28 -0.06 -4.38 5.00
CA PRO A 28 -0.97 -3.45 4.34
C PRO A 28 -0.32 -2.10 4.05
N PHE A 29 -0.60 -1.59 2.85
CA PHE A 29 -0.14 -0.28 2.40
C PHE A 29 -1.30 0.49 1.80
N ILE A 30 -1.15 1.82 1.75
CA ILE A 30 -2.02 2.70 0.97
C ILE A 30 -1.18 3.37 -0.10
N LYS A 31 -1.67 3.36 -1.34
CA LYS A 31 -1.01 4.06 -2.43
C LYS A 31 -1.29 5.56 -2.31
N ILE A 32 -0.22 6.35 -2.42
CA ILE A 32 -0.30 7.82 -2.35
C ILE A 32 0.26 8.41 -3.64
N PRO A 33 0.00 9.68 -3.93
CA PRO A 33 0.70 10.36 -5.01
C PRO A 33 2.20 10.35 -4.76
N GLU A 34 2.97 10.26 -5.83
CA GLU A 34 4.42 10.25 -5.71
C GLU A 34 4.92 11.55 -5.07
N VAL A 35 5.77 11.40 -4.05
CA VAL A 35 6.37 12.54 -3.36
C VAL A 35 7.87 12.38 -3.32
N ARG A 36 8.59 13.49 -3.38
CA ARG A 36 10.05 13.51 -3.31
C ARG A 36 10.48 14.13 -1.99
N SER A 37 11.38 13.44 -1.29
CA SER A 37 11.95 13.96 -0.05
C SER A 37 12.89 15.13 -0.35
N GLU A 38 12.79 16.21 0.42
CA GLU A 38 13.69 17.34 0.31
C GLU A 38 15.06 17.05 0.92
N TYR A 39 15.16 16.05 1.78
CA TYR A 39 16.39 15.76 2.50
C TYR A 39 17.35 14.87 1.72
N ASN A 40 16.84 13.86 1.02
CA ASN A 40 17.68 12.85 0.39
C ASN A 40 17.33 12.57 -1.07
N ASN A 41 16.39 13.29 -1.64
CA ASN A 41 15.90 13.09 -3.01
C ASN A 41 15.26 11.73 -3.27
N ASP A 42 14.96 10.97 -2.24
CA ASP A 42 14.22 9.72 -2.40
C ASP A 42 12.79 10.01 -2.80
N ILE A 43 12.20 9.09 -3.54
CA ILE A 43 10.83 9.17 -4.02
C ILE A 43 10.02 8.12 -3.30
N TYR A 44 8.79 8.48 -2.90
CA TYR A 44 7.89 7.58 -2.21
C TYR A 44 6.53 7.60 -2.88
N ASN A 45 5.84 6.46 -2.93
CA ASN A 45 4.51 6.38 -3.54
C ASN A 45 3.52 5.51 -2.75
N CYS A 46 3.87 5.11 -1.54
CA CYS A 46 2.95 4.39 -0.67
C CYS A 46 3.36 4.53 0.78
N VAL A 47 2.40 4.26 1.67
CA VAL A 47 2.60 4.32 3.12
C VAL A 47 2.27 2.96 3.69
N ARG A 48 3.16 2.42 4.49
CA ARG A 48 2.95 1.19 5.23
C ARG A 48 2.08 1.47 6.45
N LEU A 49 0.94 0.81 6.53
CA LEU A 49 -0.07 1.16 7.54
C LEU A 49 0.27 0.71 8.95
N ASP A 50 1.05 -0.36 9.11
CA ASP A 50 1.37 -0.88 10.44
C ASP A 50 2.42 -0.04 11.19
N GLU A 51 3.25 0.70 10.46
CA GLU A 51 4.30 1.52 11.09
C GLU A 51 4.32 2.96 10.58
N GLY A 52 3.58 3.28 9.53
CA GLY A 52 3.54 4.62 8.96
C GLY A 52 4.74 4.99 8.10
N GLY A 53 5.62 4.05 7.82
CA GLY A 53 6.78 4.31 6.97
C GLY A 53 6.41 4.53 5.51
N MET A 54 7.19 5.32 4.81
CA MET A 54 6.98 5.58 3.39
C MET A 54 7.91 4.72 2.55
N TYR A 55 7.39 4.20 1.42
CA TYR A 55 8.13 3.30 0.55
C TYR A 55 7.87 3.62 -0.90
N TYR A 56 8.67 3.01 -1.78
CA TYR A 56 8.51 3.14 -3.22
C TYR A 56 8.45 1.75 -3.86
N TYR A 57 7.43 1.52 -4.69
CA TYR A 57 7.33 0.32 -5.51
C TYR A 57 7.23 0.71 -6.97
N TYR A 58 7.82 -0.12 -7.84
CA TYR A 58 7.73 0.07 -9.27
C TYR A 58 6.35 -0.37 -9.76
N SER A 59 5.90 0.23 -10.86
CA SER A 59 4.56 -0.03 -11.38
C SER A 59 4.34 -1.50 -11.75
N TYR A 60 5.40 -2.21 -12.10
CA TYR A 60 5.30 -3.62 -12.51
C TYR A 60 5.37 -4.60 -11.34
N GLU A 61 5.62 -4.15 -10.14
CA GLU A 61 5.68 -5.04 -9.00
C GLU A 61 4.30 -5.61 -8.66
N HIS A 62 4.27 -6.91 -8.38
CA HIS A 62 3.02 -7.61 -8.08
C HIS A 62 2.64 -7.43 -6.63
N VAL A 63 1.41 -7.03 -6.40
CA VAL A 63 0.83 -6.83 -5.08
C VAL A 63 -0.54 -7.50 -5.04
N LYS A 64 -1.10 -7.66 -3.86
CA LYS A 64 -2.45 -8.19 -3.70
C LYS A 64 -3.37 -7.04 -3.35
N GLN A 65 -4.55 -7.01 -3.98
CA GLN A 65 -5.58 -6.05 -3.60
C GLN A 65 -6.79 -6.83 -3.10
N PRO A 66 -7.23 -6.58 -1.86
CA PRO A 66 -8.44 -7.22 -1.38
C PRO A 66 -9.64 -6.68 -2.14
N LYS A 67 -10.50 -7.59 -2.59
CA LYS A 67 -11.71 -7.22 -3.29
C LYS A 67 -12.71 -6.56 -2.34
N ASN A 68 -12.79 -7.12 -1.14
CA ASN A 68 -13.56 -6.55 -0.04
C ASN A 68 -12.65 -6.57 1.18
N TYR A 69 -12.60 -5.47 1.90
CA TYR A 69 -11.77 -5.43 3.10
C TYR A 69 -12.40 -4.54 4.15
N GLU A 70 -11.98 -4.77 5.37
CA GLU A 70 -12.40 -4.03 6.52
C GLU A 70 -11.17 -3.73 7.37
N LEU A 71 -10.98 -2.47 7.73
CA LEU A 71 -9.90 -2.07 8.60
C LEU A 71 -10.45 -1.86 10.00
N GLN A 72 -9.76 -2.45 10.99
CA GLN A 72 -10.11 -2.29 12.39
C GLN A 72 -8.90 -1.72 13.12
N ILE A 73 -9.13 -0.67 13.86
CA ILE A 73 -8.10 -0.04 14.66
C ILE A 73 -8.35 -0.42 16.11
N GLU A 74 -7.37 -1.07 16.73
CA GLU A 74 -7.41 -1.43 18.14
C GLU A 74 -6.49 -0.49 18.92
N MET A 75 -7.04 0.10 19.95
CA MET A 75 -6.29 1.01 20.80
C MET A 75 -6.27 0.52 22.23
#